data_286f4df92befbb758d5a790e40b011ca
#
_entry.id   286f4df92befbb758d5a790e40b011ca
#
_cell.length_a   1.000
_cell.length_b   1.000
_cell.length_c   1.000
_cell.angle_alpha   90.00
_cell.angle_beta   90.00
_cell.angle_gamma   90.00
#
_symmetry.space_group_name_H-M   'P 1'
#
loop_
_entity.id
_entity.type
_entity.pdbx_description
1 polymer ?
#
loop_
_entity_poly.entity_id
_entity_poly.type
_entity_poly.pdbx_seq_one_letter_code
_entity_poly.pdbx_strand_id
1 'polypeptide(L)'
;MNPAEDTVGGAAVGTGSRQAQLNAVYKKVSWRLLPFLLLCYFFAYLDRVNIGFAKLQMQQELGFSDAVYGMAAGIFFLGYVMFEVPSNLMLEKVGARKTITRIMILWGITSMSMLFVNSPTTFYVLRFMLGVFEAGFAPGMIFYLTYWYSGERMARVMAFVMLAGPLGGMLGAPVSTHIMTVAHGLHGMSGWQWVFLIEGLPTVILGIITFFYLTDHPTQAKWLNDSEKALLANEIQHHQAASTHSGFGAVLKDLWVYFMAFAYFTIISGIYAIGFWLPSLIKSSGINNLNTIGWLSAIPYLLSAVFMIVFAKTSDKMQERKWHSVLAAVAAAALLIVSVVADSNFTLAFVAIAVATGLMWASYTIFWAIPSKYLKGSAAAGGIALINSIGLLGGFVSPNIMGMAKEMTNSLMAGWVVMAVMLVLGGVSLLIAFAIKKEA
;
A
#
# COMPACT_ATOMS: atom_id res chain seq x y z
N MET A 1 37.75 -49.74 -17.45
CA MET A 1 37.61 -48.69 -16.45
C MET A 1 37.36 -47.39 -17.21
N ASN A 2 36.19 -46.81 -17.08
CA ASN A 2 35.70 -45.71 -17.91
C ASN A 2 35.84 -44.41 -17.10
N PRO A 3 36.58 -43.38 -17.55
CA PRO A 3 36.85 -42.15 -16.73
C PRO A 3 35.72 -41.12 -16.75
N ALA A 4 34.50 -41.50 -17.16
CA ALA A 4 33.39 -40.54 -17.35
C ALA A 4 32.40 -40.46 -16.17
N GLU A 5 32.53 -41.24 -15.11
CA GLU A 5 31.56 -41.27 -13.99
C GLU A 5 31.94 -40.37 -12.81
N ASP A 6 33.19 -39.90 -12.68
CA ASP A 6 33.62 -39.10 -11.52
C ASP A 6 33.38 -37.59 -11.63
N THR A 7 32.97 -37.08 -12.80
CA THR A 7 32.77 -35.62 -13.01
C THR A 7 31.36 -35.13 -12.70
N VAL A 8 30.35 -35.98 -12.64
CA VAL A 8 28.94 -35.59 -12.37
C VAL A 8 28.66 -35.45 -10.88
N GLY A 9 29.32 -36.20 -10.02
CA GLY A 9 29.12 -36.14 -8.55
C GLY A 9 29.72 -34.88 -7.93
N GLY A 10 30.84 -34.37 -8.40
CA GLY A 10 31.52 -33.18 -7.88
C GLY A 10 30.78 -31.86 -8.14
N ALA A 11 30.12 -31.74 -9.31
CA ALA A 11 29.36 -30.54 -9.67
C ALA A 11 28.04 -30.40 -8.88
N ALA A 12 27.38 -31.51 -8.60
CA ALA A 12 26.12 -31.52 -7.83
C ALA A 12 26.31 -31.22 -6.33
N VAL A 13 27.42 -31.68 -5.75
CA VAL A 13 27.76 -31.40 -4.33
C VAL A 13 28.19 -29.94 -4.17
N GLY A 14 28.88 -29.34 -5.15
CA GLY A 14 29.27 -27.92 -5.13
C GLY A 14 28.09 -26.96 -5.27
N THR A 15 27.09 -27.28 -6.08
CA THR A 15 25.88 -26.46 -6.28
C THR A 15 24.96 -26.47 -5.04
N GLY A 16 24.78 -27.61 -4.37
CA GLY A 16 23.99 -27.71 -3.14
C GLY A 16 24.61 -26.93 -1.98
N SER A 17 25.95 -26.97 -1.84
CA SER A 17 26.67 -26.19 -0.82
C SER A 17 26.58 -24.70 -1.07
N ARG A 18 26.72 -24.23 -2.32
CA ARG A 18 26.57 -22.81 -2.71
C ARG A 18 25.16 -22.31 -2.47
N GLN A 19 24.12 -23.08 -2.79
CA GLN A 19 22.73 -22.70 -2.58
C GLN A 19 22.39 -22.60 -1.08
N ALA A 20 22.93 -23.49 -0.25
CA ALA A 20 22.77 -23.43 1.20
C ALA A 20 23.43 -22.16 1.80
N GLN A 21 24.64 -21.82 1.35
CA GLN A 21 25.33 -20.59 1.75
C GLN A 21 24.55 -19.35 1.31
N LEU A 22 24.07 -19.30 0.07
CA LEU A 22 23.25 -18.20 -0.45
C LEU A 22 21.96 -18.02 0.37
N ASN A 23 21.29 -19.11 0.72
CA ASN A 23 20.09 -19.06 1.59
C ASN A 23 20.39 -18.53 2.99
N ALA A 24 21.54 -18.88 3.57
CA ALA A 24 21.98 -18.35 4.85
C ALA A 24 22.24 -16.83 4.79
N VAL A 25 22.89 -16.35 3.73
CA VAL A 25 23.12 -14.92 3.51
C VAL A 25 21.80 -14.18 3.36
N TYR A 26 20.87 -14.68 2.52
CA TYR A 26 19.55 -14.08 2.39
C TYR A 26 18.74 -14.07 3.68
N LYS A 27 18.85 -15.10 4.51
CA LYS A 27 18.23 -15.09 5.84
C LYS A 27 18.77 -13.94 6.69
N LYS A 28 20.09 -13.72 6.68
CA LYS A 28 20.74 -12.61 7.40
C LYS A 28 20.30 -11.25 6.87
N VAL A 29 20.25 -11.06 5.54
CA VAL A 29 19.76 -9.86 4.88
C VAL A 29 18.29 -9.59 5.24
N SER A 30 17.44 -10.62 5.14
CA SER A 30 16.00 -10.51 5.41
C SER A 30 15.74 -10.12 6.86
N TRP A 31 16.38 -10.74 7.83
CA TRP A 31 16.22 -10.36 9.25
C TRP A 31 16.74 -8.95 9.56
N ARG A 32 17.73 -8.48 8.79
CA ARG A 32 18.26 -7.12 8.96
C ARG A 32 17.36 -6.07 8.35
N LEU A 33 16.84 -6.27 7.13
CA LEU A 33 16.17 -5.23 6.38
C LEU A 33 14.64 -5.28 6.50
N LEU A 34 14.03 -6.46 6.38
CA LEU A 34 12.59 -6.55 6.21
C LEU A 34 11.77 -6.12 7.43
N PRO A 35 12.11 -6.48 8.69
CA PRO A 35 11.35 -6.02 9.85
C PRO A 35 11.39 -4.51 10.00
N PHE A 36 12.54 -3.88 9.73
CA PHE A 36 12.70 -2.44 9.81
C PHE A 36 11.90 -1.72 8.72
N LEU A 37 11.98 -2.19 7.47
CA LEU A 37 11.21 -1.61 6.36
C LEU A 37 9.71 -1.84 6.52
N LEU A 38 9.30 -3.00 7.04
CA LEU A 38 7.90 -3.28 7.39
C LEU A 38 7.40 -2.29 8.45
N LEU A 39 8.20 -2.01 9.48
CA LEU A 39 7.86 -1.04 10.52
C LEU A 39 7.72 0.37 9.94
N CYS A 40 8.65 0.80 9.08
CA CYS A 40 8.55 2.09 8.41
C CYS A 40 7.28 2.18 7.54
N TYR A 41 6.94 1.11 6.82
CA TYR A 41 5.76 1.09 5.96
C TYR A 41 4.45 0.95 6.76
N PHE A 42 4.49 0.30 7.90
CA PHE A 42 3.38 0.28 8.87
C PHE A 42 2.99 1.70 9.31
N PHE A 43 3.96 2.54 9.69
CA PHE A 43 3.68 3.94 10.05
C PHE A 43 3.18 4.74 8.86
N ALA A 44 3.61 4.44 7.62
CA ALA A 44 3.06 5.08 6.42
C ALA A 44 1.56 4.79 6.27
N TYR A 45 1.13 3.56 6.48
CA TYR A 45 -0.30 3.22 6.42
C TYR A 45 -1.09 3.78 7.60
N LEU A 46 -0.51 3.79 8.79
CA LEU A 46 -1.12 4.38 9.97
C LEU A 46 -1.40 5.87 9.75
N ASP A 47 -0.41 6.64 9.29
CA ASP A 47 -0.56 8.08 8.99
C ASP A 47 -1.56 8.36 7.84
N ARG A 48 -1.79 7.42 6.95
CA ARG A 48 -2.81 7.57 5.89
C ARG A 48 -4.22 7.40 6.42
N VAL A 49 -4.44 6.45 7.33
CA VAL A 49 -5.79 6.09 7.79
C VAL A 49 -6.22 6.82 9.07
N ASN A 50 -5.29 7.34 9.87
CA ASN A 50 -5.58 8.01 11.14
C ASN A 50 -6.53 9.21 11.00
N ILE A 51 -6.49 9.89 9.85
CA ILE A 51 -7.39 10.99 9.53
C ILE A 51 -8.88 10.57 9.56
N GLY A 52 -9.18 9.30 9.24
CA GLY A 52 -10.53 8.75 9.32
C GLY A 52 -11.07 8.71 10.75
N PHE A 53 -10.18 8.50 11.73
CA PHE A 53 -10.51 8.54 13.15
C PHE A 53 -10.49 9.96 13.68
N ALA A 54 -9.45 10.76 13.38
CA ALA A 54 -9.34 12.16 13.76
C ALA A 54 -10.59 12.96 13.35
N LYS A 55 -11.16 12.68 12.17
CA LYS A 55 -12.40 13.26 11.67
C LYS A 55 -13.52 13.23 12.70
N LEU A 56 -13.66 12.15 13.48
CA LEU A 56 -14.77 11.96 14.40
C LEU A 56 -14.87 13.05 15.48
N GLN A 57 -13.75 13.71 15.84
CA GLN A 57 -13.69 14.87 16.73
C GLN A 57 -13.44 16.16 15.95
N MET A 58 -12.47 16.19 15.06
CA MET A 58 -12.02 17.33 14.27
C MET A 58 -13.16 18.01 13.52
N GLN A 59 -14.08 17.23 12.92
CA GLN A 59 -15.20 17.76 12.15
C GLN A 59 -16.18 18.54 13.04
N GLN A 60 -16.44 18.05 14.25
CA GLN A 60 -17.33 18.71 15.20
C GLN A 60 -16.71 19.98 15.77
N GLU A 61 -15.42 19.93 16.11
CA GLU A 61 -14.72 21.06 16.73
C GLU A 61 -14.42 22.21 15.76
N LEU A 62 -14.08 21.89 14.50
CA LEU A 62 -13.72 22.87 13.48
C LEU A 62 -14.87 23.24 12.54
N GLY A 63 -16.02 22.58 12.64
CA GLY A 63 -17.18 22.83 11.80
C GLY A 63 -16.96 22.46 10.33
N PHE A 64 -16.10 21.49 10.02
CA PHE A 64 -15.83 21.08 8.64
C PHE A 64 -16.95 20.20 8.08
N SER A 65 -17.35 20.47 6.82
CA SER A 65 -18.29 19.62 6.12
C SER A 65 -17.67 18.28 5.68
N ASP A 66 -18.52 17.34 5.30
CA ASP A 66 -18.07 16.04 4.76
C ASP A 66 -17.33 16.19 3.42
N ALA A 67 -17.69 17.20 2.59
CA ALA A 67 -16.97 17.52 1.37
C ALA A 67 -15.57 18.08 1.66
N VAL A 68 -15.41 18.97 2.65
CA VAL A 68 -14.11 19.47 3.12
C VAL A 68 -13.22 18.30 3.54
N TYR A 69 -13.75 17.37 4.32
CA TYR A 69 -13.00 16.18 4.73
C TYR A 69 -12.64 15.29 3.53
N GLY A 70 -13.58 15.01 2.65
CA GLY A 70 -13.33 14.20 1.45
C GLY A 70 -12.23 14.80 0.57
N MET A 71 -12.26 16.12 0.35
CA MET A 71 -11.21 16.84 -0.38
C MET A 71 -9.86 16.74 0.32
N ALA A 72 -9.79 16.97 1.63
CA ALA A 72 -8.56 16.88 2.40
C ALA A 72 -7.97 15.45 2.41
N ALA A 73 -8.82 14.43 2.53
CA ALA A 73 -8.37 13.04 2.44
C ALA A 73 -7.81 12.71 1.05
N GLY A 74 -8.45 13.21 -0.01
CA GLY A 74 -8.08 12.97 -1.39
C GLY A 74 -6.85 13.75 -1.85
N ILE A 75 -6.71 15.03 -1.51
CA ILE A 75 -5.66 15.93 -2.04
C ILE A 75 -4.23 15.43 -1.73
N PHE A 76 -4.08 14.62 -0.69
CA PHE A 76 -2.86 13.89 -0.40
C PHE A 76 -2.35 13.11 -1.61
N PHE A 77 -3.24 12.39 -2.31
CA PHE A 77 -2.87 11.55 -3.44
C PHE A 77 -2.44 12.36 -4.66
N LEU A 78 -2.95 13.58 -4.83
CA LEU A 78 -2.46 14.49 -5.88
C LEU A 78 -1.01 14.87 -5.61
N GLY A 79 -0.69 15.29 -4.39
CA GLY A 79 0.69 15.58 -3.98
C GLY A 79 1.60 14.35 -4.16
N TYR A 80 1.11 13.17 -3.76
CA TYR A 80 1.84 11.92 -3.88
C TYR A 80 2.16 11.57 -5.34
N VAL A 81 1.18 11.52 -6.23
CA VAL A 81 1.36 11.16 -7.64
C VAL A 81 2.24 12.16 -8.37
N MET A 82 2.08 13.47 -8.12
CA MET A 82 2.89 14.51 -8.76
C MET A 82 4.37 14.41 -8.43
N PHE A 83 4.72 13.99 -7.21
CA PHE A 83 6.09 13.96 -6.73
C PHE A 83 6.70 12.56 -6.63
N GLU A 84 5.96 11.50 -6.93
CA GLU A 84 6.43 10.11 -6.90
C GLU A 84 7.64 9.91 -7.82
N VAL A 85 7.54 10.32 -9.10
CA VAL A 85 8.62 10.17 -10.08
C VAL A 85 9.84 11.03 -9.73
N PRO A 86 9.71 12.34 -9.46
CA PRO A 86 10.84 13.17 -9.01
C PRO A 86 11.56 12.61 -7.78
N SER A 87 10.83 12.09 -6.81
CA SER A 87 11.40 11.52 -5.58
C SER A 87 12.20 10.23 -5.86
N ASN A 88 11.71 9.37 -6.76
CA ASN A 88 12.42 8.14 -7.14
C ASN A 88 13.68 8.42 -7.98
N LEU A 89 13.64 9.40 -8.88
CA LEU A 89 14.82 9.85 -9.60
C LEU A 89 15.89 10.41 -8.65
N MET A 90 15.46 11.09 -7.58
CA MET A 90 16.37 11.55 -6.55
C MET A 90 16.98 10.36 -5.76
N LEU A 91 16.21 9.31 -5.49
CA LEU A 91 16.71 8.11 -4.81
C LEU A 91 17.84 7.44 -5.62
N GLU A 92 17.69 7.35 -6.92
CA GLU A 92 18.72 6.79 -7.80
C GLU A 92 20.03 7.59 -7.76
N LYS A 93 19.94 8.94 -7.71
CA LYS A 93 21.10 9.84 -7.71
C LYS A 93 21.79 9.98 -6.35
N VAL A 94 21.02 10.04 -5.28
CA VAL A 94 21.49 10.42 -3.93
C VAL A 94 21.69 9.19 -3.02
N GLY A 95 21.07 8.07 -3.38
CA GLY A 95 21.02 6.83 -2.61
C GLY A 95 19.74 6.70 -1.77
N ALA A 96 19.40 5.43 -1.49
CA ALA A 96 18.17 5.09 -0.78
C ALA A 96 18.17 5.59 0.67
N ARG A 97 19.29 5.40 1.37
CA ARG A 97 19.46 5.80 2.78
C ARG A 97 19.09 7.26 3.00
N LYS A 98 19.72 8.19 2.27
CA LYS A 98 19.48 9.63 2.41
C LYS A 98 18.08 10.03 1.96
N THR A 99 17.59 9.43 0.88
CA THR A 99 16.26 9.74 0.32
C THR A 99 15.14 9.28 1.22
N ILE A 100 15.19 8.03 1.72
CA ILE A 100 14.16 7.50 2.65
C ILE A 100 14.20 8.29 3.97
N THR A 101 15.39 8.61 4.50
CA THR A 101 15.54 9.47 5.69
C THR A 101 14.84 10.82 5.50
N ARG A 102 15.12 11.52 4.40
CA ARG A 102 14.48 12.81 4.08
C ARG A 102 12.96 12.67 4.01
N ILE A 103 12.47 11.67 3.27
CA ILE A 103 11.05 11.38 3.11
C ILE A 103 10.39 11.22 4.49
N MET A 104 10.90 10.32 5.33
CA MET A 104 10.31 10.02 6.62
C MET A 104 10.34 11.19 7.59
N ILE A 105 11.42 11.96 7.63
CA ILE A 105 11.52 13.13 8.51
C ILE A 105 10.53 14.23 8.07
N LEU A 106 10.50 14.59 6.79
CA LEU A 106 9.62 15.64 6.29
C LEU A 106 8.14 15.25 6.39
N TRP A 107 7.82 14.01 6.02
CA TRP A 107 6.48 13.48 6.16
C TRP A 107 6.05 13.43 7.64
N GLY A 108 6.88 12.89 8.55
CA GLY A 108 6.53 12.80 9.97
C GLY A 108 6.33 14.18 10.62
N ILE A 109 7.19 15.18 10.28
CA ILE A 109 7.01 16.57 10.73
C ILE A 109 5.69 17.14 10.19
N THR A 110 5.36 16.89 8.92
CA THR A 110 4.12 17.38 8.32
C THR A 110 2.90 16.69 8.94
N SER A 111 2.99 15.38 9.22
CA SER A 111 1.94 14.65 9.96
C SER A 111 1.71 15.27 11.34
N MET A 112 2.76 15.50 12.12
CA MET A 112 2.62 16.19 13.40
C MET A 112 2.05 17.61 13.26
N SER A 113 2.40 18.33 12.18
CA SER A 113 1.90 19.70 11.94
C SER A 113 0.37 19.75 11.71
N MET A 114 -0.27 18.61 11.43
CA MET A 114 -1.73 18.52 11.34
C MET A 114 -2.43 18.97 12.63
N LEU A 115 -1.78 18.90 13.79
CA LEU A 115 -2.31 19.42 15.07
C LEU A 115 -2.66 20.92 15.03
N PHE A 116 -2.08 21.69 14.09
CA PHE A 116 -2.31 23.12 13.91
C PHE A 116 -3.47 23.43 12.93
N VAL A 117 -4.14 22.43 12.40
CA VAL A 117 -5.27 22.64 11.49
C VAL A 117 -6.38 23.40 12.20
N ASN A 118 -6.78 24.54 11.63
CA ASN A 118 -7.83 25.42 12.14
C ASN A 118 -8.76 25.92 11.03
N SER A 119 -8.47 25.61 9.77
CA SER A 119 -9.25 26.02 8.60
C SER A 119 -9.18 24.98 7.49
N PRO A 120 -10.16 24.95 6.56
CA PRO A 120 -10.10 24.06 5.39
C PRO A 120 -8.81 24.25 4.56
N THR A 121 -8.36 25.50 4.38
CA THR A 121 -7.15 25.82 3.61
C THR A 121 -5.92 25.20 4.25
N THR A 122 -5.73 25.39 5.56
CA THR A 122 -4.59 24.80 6.29
C THR A 122 -4.64 23.27 6.20
N PHE A 123 -5.84 22.68 6.30
CA PHE A 123 -6.06 21.26 6.15
C PHE A 123 -5.63 20.74 4.79
N TYR A 124 -6.07 21.39 3.70
CA TYR A 124 -5.69 21.00 2.34
C TYR A 124 -4.19 21.15 2.08
N VAL A 125 -3.58 22.26 2.51
CA VAL A 125 -2.15 22.51 2.33
C VAL A 125 -1.31 21.44 3.02
N LEU A 126 -1.61 21.16 4.30
CA LEU A 126 -0.86 20.14 5.05
C LEU A 126 -1.07 18.73 4.48
N ARG A 127 -2.28 18.38 4.04
CA ARG A 127 -2.55 17.11 3.39
C ARG A 127 -1.86 16.96 2.04
N PHE A 128 -1.82 18.04 1.24
CA PHE A 128 -1.06 18.06 -0.01
C PHE A 128 0.44 17.90 0.25
N MET A 129 1.00 18.67 1.18
CA MET A 129 2.41 18.59 1.57
C MET A 129 2.77 17.21 2.13
N LEU A 130 1.88 16.61 2.91
CA LEU A 130 2.06 15.23 3.39
C LEU A 130 2.22 14.26 2.20
N GLY A 131 1.37 14.39 1.18
CA GLY A 131 1.49 13.61 -0.05
C GLY A 131 2.80 13.86 -0.79
N VAL A 132 3.22 15.11 -0.94
CA VAL A 132 4.49 15.50 -1.57
C VAL A 132 5.69 14.87 -0.86
N PHE A 133 5.71 14.95 0.48
CA PHE A 133 6.86 14.47 1.26
C PHE A 133 6.87 12.94 1.43
N GLU A 134 5.72 12.26 1.45
CA GLU A 134 5.64 10.80 1.47
C GLU A 134 5.88 10.19 0.08
N ALA A 135 5.73 10.99 -0.99
CA ALA A 135 5.91 10.54 -2.36
C ALA A 135 7.27 9.87 -2.58
N GLY A 136 7.21 8.70 -3.23
CA GLY A 136 8.41 7.91 -3.51
C GLY A 136 8.84 6.98 -2.37
N PHE A 137 8.19 6.98 -1.19
CA PHE A 137 8.55 6.06 -0.11
C PHE A 137 8.35 4.59 -0.52
N ALA A 138 7.13 4.20 -0.91
CA ALA A 138 6.84 2.82 -1.25
C ALA A 138 7.60 2.34 -2.50
N PRO A 139 7.56 3.04 -3.66
CA PRO A 139 8.33 2.62 -4.83
C PRO A 139 9.84 2.74 -4.59
N GLY A 140 10.31 3.71 -3.82
CA GLY A 140 11.71 3.85 -3.44
C GLY A 140 12.20 2.69 -2.57
N MET A 141 11.39 2.22 -1.64
CA MET A 141 11.67 1.03 -0.84
C MET A 141 11.75 -0.23 -1.72
N ILE A 142 10.83 -0.38 -2.67
CA ILE A 142 10.83 -1.50 -3.63
C ILE A 142 12.11 -1.44 -4.47
N PHE A 143 12.46 -0.27 -5.00
CA PHE A 143 13.67 -0.07 -5.77
C PHE A 143 14.94 -0.37 -4.94
N TYR A 144 15.00 0.09 -3.67
CA TYR A 144 16.06 -0.25 -2.74
C TYR A 144 16.22 -1.77 -2.56
N LEU A 145 15.11 -2.50 -2.42
CA LEU A 145 15.13 -3.95 -2.26
C LEU A 145 15.67 -4.69 -3.49
N THR A 146 15.59 -4.10 -4.70
CA THR A 146 16.22 -4.70 -5.90
C THR A 146 17.74 -4.73 -5.85
N TYR A 147 18.36 -3.90 -5.01
CA TYR A 147 19.82 -3.97 -4.77
C TYR A 147 20.22 -5.15 -3.88
N TRP A 148 19.26 -5.75 -3.16
CA TRP A 148 19.50 -6.79 -2.15
C TRP A 148 18.95 -8.16 -2.54
N TYR A 149 17.95 -8.23 -3.42
CA TYR A 149 17.25 -9.46 -3.76
C TYR A 149 17.18 -9.67 -5.28
N SER A 150 17.40 -10.93 -5.69
CA SER A 150 17.14 -11.36 -7.06
C SER A 150 15.64 -11.38 -7.38
N GLY A 151 15.28 -11.32 -8.67
CA GLY A 151 13.89 -11.29 -9.12
C GLY A 151 13.01 -12.43 -8.57
N GLU A 152 13.57 -13.65 -8.49
CA GLU A 152 12.86 -14.82 -7.94
C GLU A 152 12.46 -14.67 -6.47
N ARG A 153 13.31 -14.00 -5.68
CA ARG A 153 13.08 -13.79 -4.24
C ARG A 153 12.23 -12.56 -3.97
N MET A 154 12.22 -11.61 -4.89
CA MET A 154 11.54 -10.32 -4.75
C MET A 154 10.03 -10.49 -4.52
N ALA A 155 9.37 -11.43 -5.19
CA ALA A 155 7.95 -11.70 -5.02
C ALA A 155 7.58 -12.03 -3.55
N ARG A 156 8.41 -12.85 -2.88
CA ARG A 156 8.22 -13.21 -1.47
C ARG A 156 8.48 -12.04 -0.53
N VAL A 157 9.50 -11.24 -0.82
CA VAL A 157 9.84 -10.03 -0.06
C VAL A 157 8.71 -9.00 -0.18
N MET A 158 8.19 -8.79 -1.38
CA MET A 158 7.06 -7.89 -1.64
C MET A 158 5.79 -8.33 -0.92
N ALA A 159 5.47 -9.63 -0.94
CA ALA A 159 4.32 -10.17 -0.20
C ALA A 159 4.43 -9.87 1.31
N PHE A 160 5.62 -9.98 1.89
CA PHE A 160 5.86 -9.65 3.30
C PHE A 160 5.67 -8.15 3.57
N VAL A 161 6.26 -7.30 2.74
CA VAL A 161 6.21 -5.84 2.91
C VAL A 161 4.78 -5.31 2.70
N MET A 162 4.01 -5.87 1.76
CA MET A 162 2.63 -5.47 1.49
C MET A 162 1.66 -5.75 2.65
N LEU A 163 2.02 -6.62 3.60
CA LEU A 163 1.24 -6.79 4.83
C LEU A 163 1.18 -5.54 5.71
N ALA A 164 2.07 -4.56 5.48
CA ALA A 164 2.06 -3.29 6.21
C ALA A 164 0.70 -2.57 6.10
N GLY A 165 0.01 -2.65 4.96
CA GLY A 165 -1.29 -2.03 4.75
C GLY A 165 -2.36 -2.56 5.72
N PRO A 166 -2.74 -3.84 5.64
CA PRO A 166 -3.68 -4.42 6.59
C PRO A 166 -3.24 -4.32 8.06
N LEU A 167 -1.94 -4.49 8.36
CA LEU A 167 -1.43 -4.34 9.72
C LEU A 167 -1.57 -2.90 10.24
N GLY A 168 -1.28 -1.91 9.38
CA GLY A 168 -1.45 -0.48 9.70
C GLY A 168 -2.90 -0.14 10.03
N GLY A 169 -3.86 -0.61 9.24
CA GLY A 169 -5.28 -0.41 9.52
C GLY A 169 -5.77 -1.18 10.75
N MET A 170 -5.35 -2.46 10.90
CA MET A 170 -5.76 -3.32 12.01
C MET A 170 -5.28 -2.82 13.37
N LEU A 171 -4.02 -2.42 13.47
CA LEU A 171 -3.44 -1.94 14.73
C LEU A 171 -3.64 -0.44 14.91
N GLY A 172 -3.60 0.32 13.81
CA GLY A 172 -3.77 1.79 13.85
C GLY A 172 -5.15 2.20 14.35
N ALA A 173 -6.20 1.52 13.92
CA ALA A 173 -7.56 1.87 14.33
C ALA A 173 -7.77 1.89 15.86
N PRO A 174 -7.48 0.82 16.62
CA PRO A 174 -7.60 0.86 18.08
C PRO A 174 -6.57 1.80 18.73
N VAL A 175 -5.36 1.94 18.17
CA VAL A 175 -4.34 2.86 18.71
C VAL A 175 -4.81 4.31 18.58
N SER A 176 -5.21 4.75 17.37
CA SER A 176 -5.69 6.12 17.16
C SER A 176 -6.88 6.47 18.06
N THR A 177 -7.88 5.58 18.15
CA THR A 177 -9.06 5.83 18.99
C THR A 177 -8.76 5.80 20.49
N HIS A 178 -7.82 4.97 20.92
CA HIS A 178 -7.36 4.95 22.31
C HIS A 178 -6.64 6.26 22.67
N ILE A 179 -5.72 6.74 21.82
CA ILE A 179 -5.06 8.04 21.98
C ILE A 179 -6.11 9.16 22.10
N MET A 180 -7.08 9.16 21.16
CA MET A 180 -8.16 10.16 21.16
C MET A 180 -8.96 10.16 22.45
N THR A 181 -9.14 8.99 23.08
CA THR A 181 -9.91 8.86 24.32
C THR A 181 -9.11 9.32 25.54
N VAL A 182 -7.88 8.83 25.69
CA VAL A 182 -7.09 9.04 26.91
C VAL A 182 -6.36 10.38 26.95
N ALA A 183 -6.02 10.94 25.78
CA ALA A 183 -5.29 12.18 25.70
C ALA A 183 -6.19 13.42 25.47
N HIS A 184 -7.49 13.24 25.31
CA HIS A 184 -8.42 14.37 25.11
C HIS A 184 -8.41 15.32 26.29
N GLY A 185 -8.20 16.61 26.04
CA GLY A 185 -8.13 17.65 27.06
C GLY A 185 -6.77 17.81 27.74
N LEU A 186 -5.82 16.90 27.55
CA LEU A 186 -4.47 17.05 28.07
C LEU A 186 -3.78 18.27 27.44
N HIS A 187 -3.20 19.12 28.26
CA HIS A 187 -2.57 20.40 27.84
C HIS A 187 -3.47 21.29 26.98
N GLY A 188 -4.80 21.19 27.13
CA GLY A 188 -5.76 21.96 26.36
C GLY A 188 -5.91 21.53 24.89
N MET A 189 -5.36 20.38 24.52
CA MET A 189 -5.44 19.84 23.16
C MET A 189 -6.53 18.78 23.06
N SER A 190 -7.18 18.72 21.90
CA SER A 190 -8.15 17.68 21.57
C SER A 190 -7.48 16.34 21.27
N GLY A 191 -8.22 15.25 21.44
CA GLY A 191 -7.68 13.90 21.21
C GLY A 191 -7.16 13.68 19.78
N TRP A 192 -7.80 14.27 18.76
CA TRP A 192 -7.36 14.17 17.36
C TRP A 192 -5.99 14.85 17.13
N GLN A 193 -5.68 15.93 17.87
CA GLN A 193 -4.38 16.60 17.79
C GLN A 193 -3.26 15.71 18.34
N TRP A 194 -3.55 15.00 19.43
CA TRP A 194 -2.64 14.02 20.02
C TRP A 194 -2.38 12.82 19.10
N VAL A 195 -3.38 12.38 18.32
CA VAL A 195 -3.17 11.32 17.31
C VAL A 195 -2.06 11.71 16.33
N PHE A 196 -2.16 12.89 15.72
CA PHE A 196 -1.14 13.34 14.78
C PHE A 196 0.23 13.53 15.41
N LEU A 197 0.29 14.01 16.64
CA LEU A 197 1.55 14.18 17.35
C LEU A 197 2.20 12.83 17.72
N ILE A 198 1.44 11.93 18.34
CA ILE A 198 1.96 10.65 18.85
C ILE A 198 2.25 9.69 17.72
N GLU A 199 1.48 9.67 16.64
CA GLU A 199 1.69 8.75 15.52
C GLU A 199 2.73 9.29 14.53
N GLY A 200 2.84 10.62 14.36
CA GLY A 200 3.86 11.22 13.51
C GLY A 200 5.28 11.21 14.10
N LEU A 201 5.41 11.28 15.43
CA LEU A 201 6.71 11.29 16.11
C LEU A 201 7.55 10.03 15.83
N PRO A 202 7.03 8.79 15.92
CA PRO A 202 7.78 7.59 15.57
C PRO A 202 8.30 7.59 14.14
N THR A 203 7.56 8.18 13.21
CA THR A 203 7.98 8.31 11.81
C THR A 203 9.25 9.15 11.69
N VAL A 204 9.33 10.28 12.40
CA VAL A 204 10.54 11.12 12.44
C VAL A 204 11.71 10.36 13.07
N ILE A 205 11.47 9.68 14.19
CA ILE A 205 12.48 8.86 14.89
C ILE A 205 13.01 7.75 13.97
N LEU A 206 12.12 7.02 13.30
CA LEU A 206 12.48 5.99 12.34
C LEU A 206 13.24 6.58 11.14
N GLY A 207 12.87 7.77 10.69
CA GLY A 207 13.60 8.51 9.66
C GLY A 207 15.05 8.79 10.07
N ILE A 208 15.27 9.23 11.30
CA ILE A 208 16.62 9.43 11.86
C ILE A 208 17.36 8.09 11.96
N ILE A 209 16.71 7.05 12.48
CA ILE A 209 17.29 5.70 12.58
C ILE A 209 17.65 5.17 11.19
N THR A 210 16.83 5.40 10.16
CA THR A 210 17.07 5.01 8.77
C THR A 210 18.45 5.47 8.28
N PHE A 211 18.85 6.70 8.62
CA PHE A 211 20.15 7.25 8.22
C PHE A 211 21.34 6.45 8.75
N PHE A 212 21.24 5.88 9.95
CA PHE A 212 22.31 5.10 10.55
C PHE A 212 22.19 3.60 10.29
N TYR A 213 20.97 3.11 10.07
CA TYR A 213 20.67 1.68 9.98
C TYR A 213 20.75 1.12 8.56
N LEU A 214 20.23 1.84 7.57
CA LEU A 214 20.23 1.37 6.19
C LEU A 214 21.61 1.57 5.54
N THR A 215 21.92 0.66 4.64
CA THR A 215 23.12 0.70 3.79
C THR A 215 22.63 0.68 2.34
N ASP A 216 23.14 1.55 1.48
CA ASP A 216 22.65 1.69 0.10
C ASP A 216 22.87 0.42 -0.73
N HIS A 217 24.04 -0.20 -0.63
CA HIS A 217 24.39 -1.39 -1.43
C HIS A 217 25.03 -2.49 -0.57
N PRO A 218 24.88 -3.78 -0.96
CA PRO A 218 25.52 -4.92 -0.28
C PRO A 218 27.03 -4.75 -0.08
N THR A 219 27.72 -4.16 -1.05
CA THR A 219 29.18 -3.92 -1.03
C THR A 219 29.62 -3.03 0.13
N GLN A 220 28.75 -2.11 0.56
CA GLN A 220 29.02 -1.17 1.66
C GLN A 220 28.61 -1.73 3.03
N ALA A 221 27.98 -2.91 3.07
CA ALA A 221 27.41 -3.48 4.30
C ALA A 221 28.53 -4.01 5.22
N LYS A 222 28.77 -3.32 6.34
CA LYS A 222 29.78 -3.71 7.34
C LYS A 222 29.42 -4.99 8.09
N TRP A 223 28.16 -5.40 8.06
CA TRP A 223 27.62 -6.59 8.72
C TRP A 223 27.64 -7.86 7.82
N LEU A 224 28.10 -7.74 6.57
CA LEU A 224 28.40 -8.84 5.64
C LEU A 224 29.93 -8.98 5.52
N ASN A 225 30.41 -10.22 5.50
CA ASN A 225 31.80 -10.52 5.15
C ASN A 225 31.99 -10.49 3.60
N ASP A 226 33.24 -10.50 3.15
CA ASP A 226 33.53 -10.31 1.74
C ASP A 226 33.05 -11.48 0.86
N SER A 227 33.02 -12.71 1.38
CA SER A 227 32.45 -13.86 0.65
C SER A 227 30.92 -13.74 0.52
N GLU A 228 30.21 -13.26 1.54
CA GLU A 228 28.79 -13.02 1.51
C GLU A 228 28.43 -11.90 0.50
N LYS A 229 29.23 -10.82 0.45
CA LYS A 229 29.08 -9.73 -0.53
C LYS A 229 29.26 -10.22 -1.94
N ALA A 230 30.31 -11.04 -2.20
CA ALA A 230 30.59 -11.61 -3.50
C ALA A 230 29.46 -12.55 -3.97
N LEU A 231 28.92 -13.39 -3.07
CA LEU A 231 27.79 -14.28 -3.37
C LEU A 231 26.55 -13.48 -3.80
N LEU A 232 26.20 -12.41 -3.07
CA LEU A 232 25.06 -11.55 -3.39
C LEU A 232 25.28 -10.80 -4.71
N ALA A 233 26.47 -10.23 -4.94
CA ALA A 233 26.77 -9.48 -6.16
C ALA A 233 26.66 -10.38 -7.41
N ASN A 234 27.22 -11.58 -7.36
CA ASN A 234 27.13 -12.54 -8.45
C ASN A 234 25.68 -12.94 -8.75
N GLU A 235 24.87 -13.19 -7.72
CA GLU A 235 23.46 -13.56 -7.88
C GLU A 235 22.64 -12.44 -8.53
N ILE A 236 22.83 -11.20 -8.10
CA ILE A 236 22.10 -10.03 -8.60
C ILE A 236 22.52 -9.72 -10.05
N GLN A 237 23.81 -9.76 -10.38
CA GLN A 237 24.32 -9.50 -11.74
C GLN A 237 23.80 -10.51 -12.77
N HIS A 238 23.74 -11.79 -12.43
CA HIS A 238 23.20 -12.82 -13.32
C HIS A 238 21.74 -12.56 -13.72
N HIS A 239 20.94 -11.95 -12.86
CA HIS A 239 19.53 -11.62 -13.13
C HIS A 239 19.34 -10.27 -13.85
N GLN A 240 20.26 -9.31 -13.73
CA GLN A 240 20.16 -8.00 -14.39
C GLN A 240 20.56 -8.06 -15.89
N ALA A 241 21.41 -8.98 -16.29
CA ALA A 241 21.88 -9.13 -17.68
C ALA A 241 20.78 -9.56 -18.68
N ALA A 242 19.61 -9.96 -18.20
CA ALA A 242 18.50 -10.45 -19.04
C ALA A 242 17.50 -9.36 -19.48
N SER A 243 17.69 -8.09 -19.16
CA SER A 243 16.74 -7.01 -19.48
C SER A 243 17.10 -6.29 -20.78
N THR A 244 16.42 -6.63 -21.87
CA THR A 244 16.49 -5.92 -23.16
C THR A 244 15.68 -4.61 -23.12
N HIS A 245 16.22 -3.56 -23.72
CA HIS A 245 15.64 -2.21 -23.74
C HIS A 245 14.50 -2.11 -24.76
N SER A 246 13.26 -2.05 -24.27
CA SER A 246 12.13 -1.53 -25.05
C SER A 246 11.71 -0.17 -24.50
N GLY A 247 11.60 0.86 -25.37
CA GLY A 247 11.45 2.25 -24.93
C GLY A 247 10.12 2.54 -24.21
N PHE A 248 10.14 3.45 -23.24
CA PHE A 248 8.97 3.95 -22.49
C PHE A 248 7.81 4.44 -23.39
N GLY A 249 8.14 4.99 -24.59
CA GLY A 249 7.14 5.45 -25.57
C GLY A 249 6.20 4.35 -26.10
N ALA A 250 6.61 3.09 -26.09
CA ALA A 250 5.76 1.97 -26.49
C ALA A 250 4.66 1.70 -25.45
N VAL A 251 4.99 1.86 -24.17
CA VAL A 251 4.06 1.67 -23.02
C VAL A 251 2.91 2.66 -23.05
N LEU A 252 3.16 3.93 -23.43
CA LEU A 252 2.15 4.97 -23.51
C LEU A 252 1.11 4.71 -24.61
N LYS A 253 1.41 3.85 -25.57
CA LYS A 253 0.51 3.46 -26.66
C LYS A 253 -0.20 2.13 -26.43
N ASP A 254 0.18 1.37 -25.40
CA ASP A 254 -0.39 0.06 -25.09
C ASP A 254 -1.71 0.21 -24.33
N LEU A 255 -2.83 0.01 -25.02
CA LEU A 255 -4.17 0.04 -24.43
C LEU A 255 -4.32 -0.90 -23.24
N TRP A 256 -3.60 -2.02 -23.24
CA TRP A 256 -3.61 -2.96 -22.12
C TRP A 256 -3.21 -2.28 -20.80
N VAL A 257 -2.21 -1.40 -20.85
CA VAL A 257 -1.72 -0.67 -19.66
C VAL A 257 -2.83 0.21 -19.08
N TYR A 258 -3.63 0.86 -19.92
CA TYR A 258 -4.73 1.72 -19.48
C TYR A 258 -5.90 0.94 -18.88
N PHE A 259 -6.24 -0.22 -19.46
CA PHE A 259 -7.23 -1.11 -18.85
C PHE A 259 -6.77 -1.65 -17.49
N MET A 260 -5.50 -2.04 -17.37
CA MET A 260 -4.90 -2.42 -16.08
C MET A 260 -4.91 -1.25 -15.09
N ALA A 261 -4.52 -0.05 -15.53
CA ALA A 261 -4.51 1.15 -14.69
C ALA A 261 -5.92 1.51 -14.17
N PHE A 262 -6.95 1.41 -15.03
CA PHE A 262 -8.32 1.65 -14.62
C PHE A 262 -8.83 0.60 -13.63
N ALA A 263 -8.54 -0.68 -13.85
CA ALA A 263 -8.87 -1.73 -12.90
C ALA A 263 -8.23 -1.48 -11.53
N TYR A 264 -6.95 -1.11 -11.51
CA TYR A 264 -6.25 -0.75 -10.28
C TYR A 264 -6.86 0.49 -9.60
N PHE A 265 -7.21 1.53 -10.39
CA PHE A 265 -7.90 2.72 -9.91
C PHE A 265 -9.20 2.38 -9.15
N THR A 266 -9.99 1.45 -9.67
CA THR A 266 -11.26 1.07 -9.02
C THR A 266 -11.05 0.28 -7.73
N ILE A 267 -10.07 -0.62 -7.69
CA ILE A 267 -9.71 -1.36 -6.47
C ILE A 267 -9.21 -0.39 -5.39
N ILE A 268 -8.32 0.52 -5.75
CA ILE A 268 -7.78 1.54 -4.84
C ILE A 268 -8.89 2.48 -4.36
N SER A 269 -9.82 2.86 -5.23
CA SER A 269 -10.98 3.66 -4.84
C SER A 269 -11.81 3.00 -3.73
N GLY A 270 -12.11 1.71 -3.88
CA GLY A 270 -12.83 0.95 -2.85
C GLY A 270 -12.08 0.85 -1.53
N ILE A 271 -10.78 0.52 -1.58
CA ILE A 271 -9.93 0.39 -0.39
C ILE A 271 -9.87 1.70 0.40
N TYR A 272 -9.63 2.84 -0.26
CA TYR A 272 -9.54 4.13 0.43
C TYR A 272 -10.89 4.71 0.81
N ALA A 273 -11.96 4.45 0.06
CA ALA A 273 -13.31 4.79 0.50
C ALA A 273 -13.61 4.17 1.86
N ILE A 274 -13.34 2.88 2.04
CA ILE A 274 -13.53 2.21 3.32
C ILE A 274 -12.55 2.76 4.37
N GLY A 275 -11.26 2.86 4.04
CA GLY A 275 -10.25 3.34 4.98
C GLY A 275 -10.56 4.68 5.63
N PHE A 276 -11.12 5.61 4.86
CA PHE A 276 -11.44 6.95 5.35
C PHE A 276 -12.85 7.09 5.95
N TRP A 277 -13.81 6.28 5.52
CA TRP A 277 -15.20 6.49 5.88
C TRP A 277 -15.80 5.43 6.82
N LEU A 278 -15.12 4.31 7.04
CA LEU A 278 -15.57 3.23 7.94
C LEU A 278 -15.81 3.71 9.37
N PRO A 279 -14.93 4.52 10.00
CA PRO A 279 -15.18 5.04 11.35
C PRO A 279 -16.45 5.89 11.41
N SER A 280 -16.70 6.70 10.38
CA SER A 280 -17.92 7.51 10.26
C SER A 280 -19.17 6.67 10.07
N LEU A 281 -19.09 5.57 9.32
CA LEU A 281 -20.20 4.62 9.16
C LEU A 281 -20.55 3.96 10.49
N ILE A 282 -19.56 3.49 11.25
CA ILE A 282 -19.78 2.86 12.56
C ILE A 282 -20.40 3.88 13.53
N LYS A 283 -19.91 5.13 13.52
CA LYS A 283 -20.46 6.20 14.36
C LYS A 283 -21.91 6.52 13.99
N SER A 284 -22.25 6.57 12.69
CA SER A 284 -23.62 6.87 12.22
C SER A 284 -24.65 5.80 12.58
N SER A 285 -24.22 4.57 12.88
CA SER A 285 -25.10 3.49 13.38
C SER A 285 -25.44 3.59 14.88
N GLY A 286 -25.03 4.70 15.54
CA GLY A 286 -25.31 4.94 16.96
C GLY A 286 -24.20 4.50 17.92
N ILE A 287 -23.08 3.97 17.41
CA ILE A 287 -21.93 3.60 18.24
C ILE A 287 -21.06 4.83 18.48
N ASN A 288 -21.13 5.41 19.68
CA ASN A 288 -20.43 6.65 20.02
C ASN A 288 -19.11 6.44 20.78
N ASN A 289 -18.88 5.24 21.31
CA ASN A 289 -17.64 4.93 22.03
C ASN A 289 -16.49 4.79 21.05
N LEU A 290 -15.49 5.68 21.12
CA LEU A 290 -14.35 5.72 20.21
C LEU A 290 -13.53 4.42 20.21
N ASN A 291 -13.29 3.82 21.39
CA ASN A 291 -12.55 2.56 21.46
C ASN A 291 -13.31 1.41 20.77
N THR A 292 -14.63 1.37 20.90
CA THR A 292 -15.48 0.41 20.18
C THR A 292 -15.38 0.62 18.66
N ILE A 293 -15.43 1.88 18.20
CA ILE A 293 -15.24 2.22 16.77
C ILE A 293 -13.87 1.73 16.29
N GLY A 294 -12.82 1.94 17.08
CA GLY A 294 -11.45 1.48 16.75
C GLY A 294 -11.37 -0.03 16.59
N TRP A 295 -11.89 -0.79 17.56
CA TRP A 295 -11.85 -2.26 17.49
C TRP A 295 -12.71 -2.82 16.36
N LEU A 296 -13.89 -2.28 16.13
CA LEU A 296 -14.71 -2.67 14.98
C LEU A 296 -13.99 -2.34 13.65
N SER A 297 -13.37 -1.17 13.55
CA SER A 297 -12.63 -0.79 12.36
C SER A 297 -11.40 -1.67 12.08
N ALA A 298 -10.86 -2.36 13.07
CA ALA A 298 -9.75 -3.31 12.90
C ALA A 298 -10.19 -4.62 12.20
N ILE A 299 -11.46 -5.03 12.36
CA ILE A 299 -11.97 -6.33 11.84
C ILE A 299 -11.83 -6.45 10.31
N PRO A 300 -12.24 -5.48 9.47
CA PRO A 300 -12.07 -5.55 8.03
C PRO A 300 -10.61 -5.71 7.60
N TYR A 301 -9.68 -5.09 8.31
CA TYR A 301 -8.24 -5.19 8.00
C TYR A 301 -7.65 -6.54 8.43
N LEU A 302 -8.12 -7.12 9.54
CA LEU A 302 -7.78 -8.49 9.91
C LEU A 302 -8.23 -9.47 8.82
N LEU A 303 -9.48 -9.36 8.35
CA LEU A 303 -9.98 -10.17 7.25
C LEU A 303 -9.17 -9.95 5.97
N SER A 304 -8.73 -8.71 5.72
CA SER A 304 -7.88 -8.38 4.57
C SER A 304 -6.56 -9.15 4.61
N ALA A 305 -5.88 -9.18 5.75
CA ALA A 305 -4.64 -9.95 5.91
C ALA A 305 -4.86 -11.45 5.64
N VAL A 306 -5.95 -12.03 6.16
CA VAL A 306 -6.30 -13.43 5.92
C VAL A 306 -6.59 -13.69 4.45
N PHE A 307 -7.43 -12.85 3.83
CA PHE A 307 -7.84 -13.04 2.42
C PHE A 307 -6.69 -12.84 1.45
N MET A 308 -5.79 -11.88 1.68
CA MET A 308 -4.56 -11.71 0.90
C MET A 308 -3.74 -13.01 0.88
N ILE A 309 -3.54 -13.64 2.03
CA ILE A 309 -2.75 -14.88 2.14
C ILE A 309 -3.48 -16.06 1.47
N VAL A 310 -4.77 -16.22 1.74
CA VAL A 310 -5.56 -17.35 1.21
C VAL A 310 -5.67 -17.26 -0.31
N PHE A 311 -6.05 -16.11 -0.83
CA PHE A 311 -6.23 -15.90 -2.27
C PHE A 311 -4.89 -15.96 -3.03
N ALA A 312 -3.80 -15.43 -2.47
CA ALA A 312 -2.48 -15.57 -3.07
C ALA A 312 -2.07 -17.05 -3.18
N LYS A 313 -2.21 -17.83 -2.09
CA LYS A 313 -1.90 -19.26 -2.08
C LYS A 313 -2.77 -20.08 -3.05
N THR A 314 -4.07 -19.83 -3.11
CA THR A 314 -4.99 -20.54 -4.02
C THR A 314 -4.72 -20.17 -5.46
N SER A 315 -4.50 -18.90 -5.76
CA SER A 315 -4.12 -18.40 -7.08
C SER A 315 -2.79 -18.98 -7.55
N ASP A 316 -1.79 -19.09 -6.65
CA ASP A 316 -0.50 -19.73 -6.94
C ASP A 316 -0.65 -21.23 -7.21
N LYS A 317 -1.43 -21.94 -6.39
CA LYS A 317 -1.67 -23.37 -6.56
C LYS A 317 -2.40 -23.69 -7.85
N MET A 318 -3.39 -22.88 -8.23
CA MET A 318 -4.18 -23.05 -9.45
C MET A 318 -3.52 -22.43 -10.69
N GLN A 319 -2.41 -21.71 -10.53
CA GLN A 319 -1.73 -20.93 -11.60
C GLN A 319 -2.69 -19.97 -12.34
N GLU A 320 -3.71 -19.48 -11.61
CA GLU A 320 -4.78 -18.67 -12.16
C GLU A 320 -4.85 -17.30 -11.43
N ARG A 321 -4.76 -16.22 -12.18
CA ARG A 321 -4.77 -14.84 -11.68
C ARG A 321 -6.03 -14.07 -12.07
N LYS A 322 -6.55 -14.34 -13.26
CA LYS A 322 -7.65 -13.60 -13.88
C LYS A 322 -8.92 -13.69 -13.01
N TRP A 323 -9.41 -14.91 -12.79
CA TRP A 323 -10.67 -15.10 -12.09
C TRP A 323 -10.57 -14.81 -10.61
N HIS A 324 -9.42 -15.11 -9.97
CA HIS A 324 -9.20 -14.75 -8.57
C HIS A 324 -9.26 -13.23 -8.35
N SER A 325 -8.74 -12.41 -9.27
CA SER A 325 -8.82 -10.95 -9.15
C SER A 325 -10.20 -10.41 -9.51
N VAL A 326 -10.78 -10.85 -10.65
CA VAL A 326 -12.08 -10.37 -11.14
C VAL A 326 -13.20 -10.74 -10.19
N LEU A 327 -13.31 -12.04 -9.81
CA LEU A 327 -14.39 -12.49 -8.93
C LEU A 327 -14.31 -11.87 -7.54
N ALA A 328 -13.07 -11.65 -7.01
CA ALA A 328 -12.91 -10.96 -5.74
C ALA A 328 -13.42 -9.51 -5.82
N ALA A 329 -13.11 -8.77 -6.89
CA ALA A 329 -13.59 -7.40 -7.08
C ALA A 329 -15.12 -7.34 -7.25
N VAL A 330 -15.69 -8.23 -8.07
CA VAL A 330 -17.15 -8.28 -8.31
C VAL A 330 -17.91 -8.72 -7.07
N ALA A 331 -17.40 -9.71 -6.33
CA ALA A 331 -18.00 -10.13 -5.06
C ALA A 331 -17.94 -9.03 -4.00
N ALA A 332 -16.83 -8.26 -3.94
CA ALA A 332 -16.74 -7.08 -3.10
C ALA A 332 -17.81 -6.03 -3.47
N ALA A 333 -18.02 -5.78 -4.76
CA ALA A 333 -19.08 -4.88 -5.24
C ALA A 333 -20.47 -5.36 -4.81
N ALA A 334 -20.77 -6.64 -4.97
CA ALA A 334 -22.04 -7.23 -4.55
C ALA A 334 -22.26 -7.06 -3.03
N LEU A 335 -21.23 -7.28 -2.22
CA LEU A 335 -21.30 -7.10 -0.76
C LEU A 335 -21.46 -5.62 -0.36
N LEU A 336 -20.87 -4.67 -1.09
CA LEU A 336 -21.16 -3.25 -0.88
C LEU A 336 -22.65 -2.95 -1.13
N ILE A 337 -23.26 -3.52 -2.17
CA ILE A 337 -24.71 -3.39 -2.40
C ILE A 337 -25.52 -4.06 -1.28
N VAL A 338 -25.10 -5.25 -0.81
CA VAL A 338 -25.74 -5.88 0.36
C VAL A 338 -25.67 -4.94 1.58
N SER A 339 -24.56 -4.25 1.82
CA SER A 339 -24.45 -3.29 2.94
C SER A 339 -25.41 -2.11 2.79
N VAL A 340 -25.65 -1.65 1.56
CA VAL A 340 -26.62 -0.57 1.27
C VAL A 340 -28.05 -1.03 1.53
N VAL A 341 -28.43 -2.21 1.05
CA VAL A 341 -29.79 -2.77 1.24
C VAL A 341 -30.05 -3.12 2.72
N ALA A 342 -28.99 -3.50 3.44
CA ALA A 342 -29.04 -3.84 4.85
C ALA A 342 -28.90 -2.66 5.81
N ASP A 343 -29.09 -1.40 5.36
CA ASP A 343 -28.88 -0.18 6.14
C ASP A 343 -29.55 -0.17 7.52
N SER A 344 -30.73 -0.77 7.62
CA SER A 344 -31.46 -0.93 8.90
C SER A 344 -30.86 -2.01 9.84
N ASN A 345 -29.94 -2.85 9.36
CA ASN A 345 -29.30 -3.91 10.11
C ASN A 345 -27.78 -3.70 10.13
N PHE A 346 -27.29 -2.96 11.11
CA PHE A 346 -25.88 -2.64 11.26
C PHE A 346 -24.97 -3.90 11.18
N THR A 347 -25.34 -4.99 11.86
CA THR A 347 -24.49 -6.19 11.86
C THR A 347 -24.31 -6.77 10.46
N LEU A 348 -25.39 -6.88 9.68
CA LEU A 348 -25.32 -7.40 8.30
C LEU A 348 -24.56 -6.44 7.39
N ALA A 349 -24.84 -5.13 7.47
CA ALA A 349 -24.14 -4.12 6.72
C ALA A 349 -22.64 -4.10 7.02
N PHE A 350 -22.29 -4.16 8.30
CA PHE A 350 -20.89 -4.17 8.75
C PHE A 350 -20.14 -5.43 8.30
N VAL A 351 -20.73 -6.61 8.46
CA VAL A 351 -20.12 -7.87 8.02
C VAL A 351 -19.93 -7.86 6.50
N ALA A 352 -20.91 -7.36 5.73
CA ALA A 352 -20.78 -7.24 4.29
C ALA A 352 -19.61 -6.34 3.89
N ILE A 353 -19.45 -5.16 4.52
CA ILE A 353 -18.32 -4.25 4.31
C ILE A 353 -17.00 -4.89 4.73
N ALA A 354 -16.96 -5.59 5.85
CA ALA A 354 -15.75 -6.23 6.35
C ALA A 354 -15.24 -7.31 5.38
N VAL A 355 -16.14 -8.14 4.85
CA VAL A 355 -15.79 -9.16 3.84
C VAL A 355 -15.44 -8.51 2.51
N ALA A 356 -16.18 -7.47 2.07
CA ALA A 356 -15.87 -6.71 0.86
C ALA A 356 -14.44 -6.11 0.93
N THR A 357 -14.05 -5.58 2.08
CA THR A 357 -12.71 -5.04 2.31
C THR A 357 -11.65 -6.13 2.11
N GLY A 358 -11.85 -7.30 2.71
CA GLY A 358 -10.96 -8.46 2.53
C GLY A 358 -10.81 -8.87 1.07
N LEU A 359 -11.91 -8.92 0.33
CA LEU A 359 -11.92 -9.26 -1.09
C LEU A 359 -11.22 -8.21 -1.96
N MET A 360 -11.37 -6.91 -1.66
CA MET A 360 -10.65 -5.84 -2.36
C MET A 360 -9.13 -5.95 -2.15
N TRP A 361 -8.69 -6.22 -0.93
CA TRP A 361 -7.27 -6.44 -0.64
C TRP A 361 -6.73 -7.72 -1.28
N ALA A 362 -7.53 -8.78 -1.37
CA ALA A 362 -7.18 -9.99 -2.10
C ALA A 362 -7.03 -9.69 -3.61
N SER A 363 -8.00 -8.99 -4.21
CA SER A 363 -7.93 -8.56 -5.60
C SER A 363 -6.70 -7.68 -5.86
N TYR A 364 -6.40 -6.72 -4.97
CA TYR A 364 -5.20 -5.88 -5.02
C TYR A 364 -3.91 -6.70 -5.06
N THR A 365 -3.80 -7.71 -4.19
CA THR A 365 -2.59 -8.53 -4.10
C THR A 365 -2.36 -9.34 -5.38
N ILE A 366 -3.41 -9.95 -5.91
CA ILE A 366 -3.33 -10.76 -7.13
C ILE A 366 -3.11 -9.89 -8.36
N PHE A 367 -3.72 -8.69 -8.37
CA PHE A 367 -3.57 -7.73 -9.45
C PHE A 367 -2.09 -7.46 -9.77
N TRP A 368 -1.26 -7.20 -8.75
CA TRP A 368 0.15 -6.87 -8.97
C TRP A 368 1.01 -8.02 -9.50
N ALA A 369 0.54 -9.26 -9.41
CA ALA A 369 1.18 -10.40 -10.05
C ALA A 369 0.93 -10.47 -11.58
N ILE A 370 -0.05 -9.73 -12.11
CA ILE A 370 -0.43 -9.74 -13.53
C ILE A 370 0.53 -8.89 -14.38
N PRO A 371 0.79 -7.60 -14.07
CA PRO A 371 1.67 -6.77 -14.89
C PRO A 371 3.08 -7.33 -15.06
N SER A 372 3.64 -7.91 -14.01
CA SER A 372 4.99 -8.51 -14.03
C SER A 372 5.13 -9.69 -14.99
N LYS A 373 4.02 -10.36 -15.34
CA LYS A 373 4.01 -11.47 -16.30
C LYS A 373 4.03 -10.98 -17.76
N TYR A 374 3.37 -9.85 -18.02
CA TYR A 374 3.17 -9.34 -19.39
C TYR A 374 4.16 -8.24 -19.78
N LEU A 375 4.59 -7.42 -18.83
CA LEU A 375 5.56 -6.36 -19.06
C LEU A 375 6.97 -6.86 -18.76
N LYS A 376 7.90 -6.71 -19.72
CA LYS A 376 9.30 -7.16 -19.62
C LYS A 376 10.26 -6.02 -19.92
N GLY A 377 11.49 -6.11 -19.39
CA GLY A 377 12.56 -5.14 -19.64
C GLY A 377 12.23 -3.73 -19.15
N SER A 378 12.69 -2.70 -19.83
CA SER A 378 12.46 -1.29 -19.47
C SER A 378 10.98 -0.86 -19.59
N ALA A 379 10.19 -1.54 -20.45
CA ALA A 379 8.74 -1.35 -20.56
C ALA A 379 8.02 -1.76 -19.27
N ALA A 380 8.55 -2.74 -18.53
CA ALA A 380 7.96 -3.16 -17.25
C ALA A 380 7.99 -2.03 -16.22
N ALA A 381 9.12 -1.36 -16.04
CA ALA A 381 9.26 -0.27 -15.07
C ALA A 381 8.32 0.90 -15.40
N GLY A 382 8.29 1.33 -16.67
CA GLY A 382 7.42 2.41 -17.12
C GLY A 382 5.93 2.06 -17.05
N GLY A 383 5.55 0.83 -17.45
CA GLY A 383 4.17 0.37 -17.41
C GLY A 383 3.64 0.22 -15.98
N ILE A 384 4.44 -0.36 -15.10
CA ILE A 384 4.10 -0.50 -13.67
C ILE A 384 3.94 0.90 -13.03
N ALA A 385 4.86 1.83 -13.31
CA ALA A 385 4.77 3.20 -12.82
C ALA A 385 3.51 3.91 -13.32
N LEU A 386 3.16 3.79 -14.60
CA LEU A 386 1.96 4.40 -15.18
C LEU A 386 0.69 3.80 -14.57
N ILE A 387 0.61 2.47 -14.44
CA ILE A 387 -0.50 1.78 -13.78
C ILE A 387 -0.64 2.27 -12.34
N ASN A 388 0.46 2.37 -11.60
CA ASN A 388 0.46 2.82 -10.20
C ASN A 388 -0.02 4.27 -10.08
N SER A 389 0.53 5.19 -10.87
CA SER A 389 0.19 6.61 -10.80
C SER A 389 -1.28 6.87 -11.14
N ILE A 390 -1.80 6.26 -12.22
CA ILE A 390 -3.22 6.37 -12.58
C ILE A 390 -4.10 5.73 -11.50
N GLY A 391 -3.71 4.54 -11.03
CA GLY A 391 -4.48 3.82 -10.02
C GLY A 391 -4.59 4.55 -8.69
N LEU A 392 -3.50 5.18 -8.24
CA LEU A 392 -3.48 5.96 -7.00
C LEU A 392 -4.40 7.21 -7.04
N LEU A 393 -4.77 7.71 -8.23
CA LEU A 393 -5.80 8.74 -8.34
C LEU A 393 -7.17 8.28 -7.82
N GLY A 394 -7.40 6.96 -7.72
CA GLY A 394 -8.56 6.42 -7.02
C GLY A 394 -8.64 6.86 -5.56
N GLY A 395 -7.50 7.02 -4.90
CA GLY A 395 -7.40 7.57 -3.55
C GLY A 395 -7.75 9.07 -3.46
N PHE A 396 -7.64 9.82 -4.56
CA PHE A 396 -8.16 11.18 -4.65
C PHE A 396 -9.67 11.18 -4.91
N VAL A 397 -10.12 10.41 -5.88
CA VAL A 397 -11.51 10.45 -6.38
C VAL A 397 -12.48 9.87 -5.35
N SER A 398 -12.15 8.73 -4.73
CA SER A 398 -13.11 8.02 -3.87
C SER A 398 -13.50 8.78 -2.61
N PRO A 399 -12.61 9.39 -1.80
CA PRO A 399 -13.04 10.11 -0.62
C PRO A 399 -13.82 11.39 -0.96
N ASN A 400 -13.54 12.01 -2.12
CA ASN A 400 -14.33 13.14 -2.61
C ASN A 400 -15.75 12.72 -2.98
N ILE A 401 -15.91 11.62 -3.72
CA ILE A 401 -17.24 11.07 -4.07
C ILE A 401 -18.02 10.74 -2.80
N MET A 402 -17.38 10.06 -1.83
CA MET A 402 -18.01 9.70 -0.56
C MET A 402 -18.43 10.93 0.23
N GLY A 403 -17.57 11.97 0.30
CA GLY A 403 -17.86 13.23 0.98
C GLY A 403 -19.02 13.98 0.36
N MET A 404 -19.01 14.16 -0.97
CA MET A 404 -20.09 14.80 -1.71
C MET A 404 -21.40 14.03 -1.60
N ALA A 405 -21.36 12.71 -1.76
CA ALA A 405 -22.53 11.84 -1.63
C ALA A 405 -23.18 12.00 -0.26
N LYS A 406 -22.38 11.99 0.80
CA LYS A 406 -22.87 12.16 2.17
C LYS A 406 -23.44 13.56 2.39
N GLU A 407 -22.79 14.61 1.88
CA GLU A 407 -23.28 15.99 2.03
C GLU A 407 -24.61 16.21 1.28
N MET A 408 -24.76 15.64 0.07
CA MET A 408 -25.97 15.78 -0.75
C MET A 408 -27.13 14.91 -0.27
N THR A 409 -26.89 13.74 0.30
CA THR A 409 -27.93 12.74 0.62
C THR A 409 -28.09 12.50 2.12
N ASN A 410 -27.25 13.11 2.95
CA ASN A 410 -27.11 12.81 4.40
C ASN A 410 -26.80 11.33 4.69
N SER A 411 -26.36 10.55 3.69
CA SER A 411 -26.08 9.11 3.81
C SER A 411 -24.83 8.74 3.06
N LEU A 412 -24.08 7.77 3.59
CA LEU A 412 -22.93 7.15 2.89
C LEU A 412 -23.37 6.15 1.81
N MET A 413 -24.64 5.73 1.79
CA MET A 413 -25.13 4.65 0.92
C MET A 413 -24.95 4.96 -0.56
N ALA A 414 -25.23 6.21 -0.99
CA ALA A 414 -25.03 6.64 -2.36
C ALA A 414 -23.55 6.49 -2.79
N GLY A 415 -22.63 6.84 -1.89
CA GLY A 415 -21.19 6.66 -2.13
C GLY A 415 -20.79 5.19 -2.28
N TRP A 416 -21.34 4.29 -1.44
CA TRP A 416 -21.08 2.85 -1.57
C TRP A 416 -21.60 2.25 -2.87
N VAL A 417 -22.77 2.71 -3.36
CA VAL A 417 -23.28 2.30 -4.68
C VAL A 417 -22.30 2.70 -5.77
N VAL A 418 -21.79 3.94 -5.75
CA VAL A 418 -20.79 4.36 -6.74
C VAL A 418 -19.53 3.51 -6.67
N MET A 419 -19.02 3.21 -5.48
CA MET A 419 -17.85 2.33 -5.32
C MET A 419 -18.13 0.92 -5.85
N ALA A 420 -19.31 0.36 -5.63
CA ALA A 420 -19.71 -0.93 -6.15
C ALA A 420 -19.74 -0.93 -7.70
N VAL A 421 -20.33 0.09 -8.32
CA VAL A 421 -20.33 0.24 -9.78
C VAL A 421 -18.89 0.33 -10.32
N MET A 422 -18.05 1.13 -9.69
CA MET A 422 -16.64 1.25 -10.08
C MET A 422 -15.91 -0.09 -10.02
N LEU A 423 -16.10 -0.88 -8.97
CA LEU A 423 -15.47 -2.21 -8.84
C LEU A 423 -15.94 -3.18 -9.94
N VAL A 424 -17.21 -3.15 -10.31
CA VAL A 424 -17.73 -3.95 -11.44
C VAL A 424 -17.06 -3.52 -12.75
N LEU A 425 -16.99 -2.20 -13.01
CA LEU A 425 -16.31 -1.66 -14.19
C LEU A 425 -14.81 -2.02 -14.20
N GLY A 426 -14.17 -2.02 -13.05
CA GLY A 426 -12.79 -2.51 -12.88
C GLY A 426 -12.63 -3.98 -13.22
N GLY A 427 -13.57 -4.84 -12.78
CA GLY A 427 -13.62 -6.25 -13.15
C GLY A 427 -13.77 -6.46 -14.65
N VAL A 428 -14.68 -5.70 -15.29
CA VAL A 428 -14.83 -5.70 -16.76
C VAL A 428 -13.55 -5.25 -17.45
N SER A 429 -12.91 -4.19 -16.95
CA SER A 429 -11.64 -3.70 -17.48
C SER A 429 -10.54 -4.76 -17.44
N LEU A 430 -10.44 -5.51 -16.33
CA LEU A 430 -9.52 -6.65 -16.24
C LEU A 430 -9.83 -7.73 -17.28
N LEU A 431 -11.10 -8.07 -17.49
CA LEU A 431 -11.51 -9.05 -18.50
C LEU A 431 -11.09 -8.61 -19.91
N ILE A 432 -11.26 -7.33 -20.24
CA ILE A 432 -10.83 -6.75 -21.53
C ILE A 432 -9.29 -6.81 -21.64
N ALA A 433 -8.56 -6.44 -20.59
CA ALA A 433 -7.11 -6.53 -20.60
C ALA A 433 -6.61 -7.96 -20.88
N PHE A 434 -7.26 -8.98 -20.29
CA PHE A 434 -6.92 -10.37 -20.57
C PHE A 434 -7.29 -10.82 -21.99
N ALA A 435 -8.36 -10.28 -22.58
CA ALA A 435 -8.74 -10.56 -23.96
C ALA A 435 -7.69 -9.98 -24.95
N ILE A 436 -7.28 -8.73 -24.78
CA ILE A 436 -6.26 -8.07 -25.60
C ILE A 436 -4.95 -8.90 -25.67
N LYS A 437 -4.49 -9.44 -24.52
CA LYS A 437 -3.23 -10.21 -24.48
C LYS A 437 -3.36 -11.68 -24.88
N LYS A 438 -4.56 -12.19 -25.08
CA LYS A 438 -4.79 -13.55 -25.60
C LYS A 438 -4.76 -13.59 -27.14
N GLU A 439 -5.02 -12.44 -27.77
CA GLU A 439 -5.01 -12.26 -29.21
C GLU A 439 -3.61 -11.83 -29.75
N ALA A 440 -2.66 -11.47 -28.88
CA ALA A 440 -1.28 -11.11 -29.19
C ALA A 440 -0.31 -12.21 -28.80
#